data_ae526b6445c12b5a466b3286e0e21c34
#
_entry.id   ae526b6445c12b5a466b3286e0e21c34
#
_cell.length_a   1.000
_cell.length_b   1.000
_cell.length_c   1.000
_cell.angle_alpha   90.00
_cell.angle_beta   90.00
_cell.angle_gamma   90.00
#
_symmetry.space_group_name_H-M   'P 1'
#
loop_
_entity.id
_entity.type
_entity.pdbx_description
1 polymer ?
#
loop_
_entity_poly.entity_id
_entity_poly.type
_entity_poly.pdbx_seq_one_letter_code
_entity_poly.pdbx_strand_id
1 'polypeptide(L)'
;MRILFCSNYFTHHQIPLSDALYELTNHNYCFVAHKEMDAERKNLGWGNDLVRPYTCSMADQEVQKQLNNLDVLIAGSFPERQTKEYGKKAKLFFRYSERILKTGNSLLKYPKRFFHWHACNPPWRKAYMLCASAYTAGDYAKFGLFRGRCYKWGYFPETIRYPSIDDLIDRKAKATILWCGRFLDWKHPDDVIEVAKRLRDAGCCFKIEMIGTGEMEQQLKRQASDAGLLETNI
;
A
#
# COMPACT_ATOMS: atom_id res chain seq x y z
N MET A 1 -3.48 24.87 9.94
CA MET A 1 -4.01 24.15 8.76
C MET A 1 -4.61 22.85 9.26
N ARG A 2 -5.85 22.54 8.92
CA ARG A 2 -6.56 21.30 9.32
C ARG A 2 -6.52 20.29 8.20
N ILE A 3 -6.00 19.10 8.48
CA ILE A 3 -5.86 18.01 7.51
C ILE A 3 -6.61 16.78 8.00
N LEU A 4 -7.44 16.21 7.14
CA LEU A 4 -8.11 14.94 7.34
C LEU A 4 -7.59 13.93 6.31
N PHE A 5 -7.02 12.83 6.78
CA PHE A 5 -6.60 11.72 5.93
C PHE A 5 -7.53 10.52 6.17
N CYS A 6 -8.24 10.10 5.14
CA CYS A 6 -9.21 9.00 5.19
C CYS A 6 -8.72 7.82 4.36
N SER A 7 -8.68 6.62 4.95
CA SER A 7 -8.31 5.40 4.24
C SER A 7 -9.03 4.17 4.82
N ASN A 8 -8.78 2.98 4.24
CA ASN A 8 -9.34 1.74 4.77
C ASN A 8 -8.74 1.35 6.11
N TYR A 9 -7.43 1.34 6.22
CA TYR A 9 -6.67 0.98 7.43
C TYR A 9 -5.65 2.04 7.75
N PHE A 10 -5.30 2.18 9.03
CA PHE A 10 -4.06 2.81 9.45
C PHE A 10 -2.99 1.73 9.55
N THR A 11 -1.82 1.94 8.97
CA THR A 11 -0.74 0.95 8.92
C THR A 11 0.62 1.61 9.14
N HIS A 12 1.64 0.81 9.43
CA HIS A 12 3.01 1.28 9.57
C HIS A 12 3.52 2.10 8.36
N HIS A 13 2.94 1.92 7.18
CA HIS A 13 3.29 2.72 5.99
C HIS A 13 2.83 4.18 6.06
N GLN A 14 1.90 4.52 6.92
CA GLN A 14 1.42 5.89 7.09
C GLN A 14 2.00 6.60 8.33
N ILE A 15 2.58 5.85 9.28
CA ILE A 15 3.03 6.41 10.56
C ILE A 15 3.99 7.59 10.38
N PRO A 16 5.15 7.47 9.70
CA PRO A 16 6.10 8.58 9.64
C PRO A 16 5.54 9.82 8.96
N LEU A 17 4.71 9.64 7.93
CA LEU A 17 4.02 10.77 7.29
C LEU A 17 3.00 11.40 8.22
N SER A 18 2.20 10.58 8.91
CA SER A 18 1.15 11.07 9.80
C SER A 18 1.72 11.76 11.02
N ASP A 19 2.79 11.22 11.61
CA ASP A 19 3.52 11.87 12.72
C ASP A 19 4.04 13.25 12.28
N ALA A 20 4.69 13.33 11.10
CA ALA A 20 5.17 14.59 10.56
C ALA A 20 4.04 15.59 10.28
N LEU A 21 2.91 15.14 9.72
CA LEU A 21 1.76 16.02 9.47
C LEU A 21 1.09 16.49 10.76
N TYR A 22 1.03 15.63 11.79
CA TYR A 22 0.48 15.99 13.09
C TYR A 22 1.28 17.11 13.74
N GLU A 23 2.62 17.00 13.77
CA GLU A 23 3.53 18.03 14.29
C GLU A 23 3.47 19.31 13.45
N LEU A 24 3.60 19.22 12.13
CA LEU A 24 3.60 20.39 11.22
C LEU A 24 2.29 21.18 11.25
N THR A 25 1.19 20.56 11.63
CA THR A 25 -0.12 21.22 11.73
C THR A 25 -0.44 21.71 13.14
N ASN A 26 0.50 21.64 14.07
CA ASN A 26 0.25 21.88 15.49
C ASN A 26 -0.96 21.08 15.99
N HIS A 27 -0.90 19.77 15.78
CA HIS A 27 -1.89 18.76 16.19
C HIS A 27 -3.29 18.91 15.52
N ASN A 28 -3.38 19.65 14.41
CA ASN A 28 -4.61 19.78 13.62
C ASN A 28 -4.66 18.77 12.46
N TYR A 29 -4.25 17.55 12.70
CA TYR A 29 -4.27 16.42 11.78
C TYR A 29 -5.07 15.27 12.39
N CYS A 30 -5.89 14.60 11.57
CA CYS A 30 -6.61 13.41 11.96
C CYS A 30 -6.55 12.37 10.84
N PHE A 31 -6.25 11.12 11.20
CA PHE A 31 -6.33 9.97 10.31
C PHE A 31 -7.56 9.15 10.64
N VAL A 32 -8.44 8.96 9.64
CA VAL A 32 -9.67 8.17 9.78
C VAL A 32 -9.54 6.86 9.03
N ALA A 33 -9.49 5.75 9.77
CA ALA A 33 -9.63 4.41 9.23
C ALA A 33 -11.09 3.97 9.30
N HIS A 34 -11.66 3.48 8.18
CA HIS A 34 -13.06 3.05 8.17
C HIS A 34 -13.24 1.54 8.37
N LYS A 35 -12.14 0.78 8.41
CA LYS A 35 -12.12 -0.66 8.65
C LYS A 35 -11.18 -1.00 9.78
N GLU A 36 -11.56 -1.99 10.57
CA GLU A 36 -10.62 -2.67 11.44
C GLU A 36 -9.66 -3.54 10.64
N MET A 37 -8.44 -3.71 11.16
CA MET A 37 -7.45 -4.58 10.55
C MET A 37 -7.96 -6.03 10.57
N ASP A 38 -7.91 -6.70 9.42
CA ASP A 38 -8.26 -8.11 9.31
C ASP A 38 -7.28 -9.01 10.08
N ALA A 39 -7.77 -10.20 10.48
CA ALA A 39 -7.01 -11.15 11.30
C ALA A 39 -5.74 -11.64 10.58
N GLU A 40 -5.80 -11.85 9.26
CA GLU A 40 -4.65 -12.28 8.45
C GLU A 40 -3.51 -11.27 8.57
N ARG A 41 -3.81 -9.97 8.44
CA ARG A 41 -2.80 -8.92 8.55
C ARG A 41 -2.28 -8.76 9.97
N LYS A 42 -3.16 -8.89 10.99
CA LYS A 42 -2.73 -8.89 12.39
C LYS A 42 -1.74 -10.01 12.66
N ASN A 43 -2.00 -11.21 12.15
CA ASN A 43 -1.11 -12.38 12.28
C ASN A 43 0.24 -12.17 11.56
N LEU A 44 0.29 -11.32 10.54
CA LEU A 44 1.52 -10.91 9.85
C LEU A 44 2.24 -9.74 10.54
N GLY A 45 1.83 -9.37 11.75
CA GLY A 45 2.43 -8.27 12.52
C GLY A 45 1.98 -6.87 12.07
N TRP A 46 0.97 -6.78 11.20
CA TRP A 46 0.39 -5.49 10.84
C TRP A 46 -0.55 -5.04 11.97
N GLY A 47 -0.42 -3.82 12.41
CA GLY A 47 -1.33 -3.26 13.40
C GLY A 47 -0.84 -3.36 14.84
N ASN A 48 0.31 -3.95 15.11
CA ASN A 48 0.93 -3.84 16.41
C ASN A 48 1.41 -2.40 16.61
N ASP A 49 1.16 -1.84 17.79
CA ASP A 49 1.58 -0.48 18.20
C ASP A 49 1.10 0.69 17.30
N LEU A 50 -0.08 0.55 16.68
CA LEU A 50 -0.65 1.57 15.79
C LEU A 50 -1.49 2.64 16.52
N VAL A 51 -1.52 2.66 17.85
CA VAL A 51 -2.25 3.70 18.59
C VAL A 51 -1.49 5.02 18.48
N ARG A 52 -2.16 6.04 17.95
CA ARG A 52 -1.62 7.39 17.80
C ARG A 52 -2.68 8.41 18.20
N PRO A 53 -2.30 9.57 18.75
CA PRO A 53 -3.25 10.59 19.22
C PRO A 53 -4.14 11.17 18.13
N TYR A 54 -3.75 11.00 16.86
CA TYR A 54 -4.47 11.50 15.69
C TYR A 54 -5.29 10.42 14.96
N THR A 55 -5.30 9.17 15.42
CA THR A 55 -6.15 8.12 14.83
C THR A 55 -7.56 8.20 15.37
N CYS A 56 -8.52 8.37 14.46
CA CYS A 56 -9.92 8.60 14.78
C CYS A 56 -10.81 7.58 14.06
N SER A 57 -11.96 7.29 14.65
CA SER A 57 -13.08 6.65 13.96
C SER A 57 -13.97 7.69 13.26
N MET A 58 -14.80 7.26 12.29
CA MET A 58 -15.73 8.19 11.62
C MET A 58 -16.74 8.84 12.55
N ALA A 59 -17.04 8.22 13.68
CA ALA A 59 -18.01 8.70 14.67
C ALA A 59 -17.42 9.70 15.67
N ASP A 60 -16.10 9.85 15.71
CA ASP A 60 -15.44 10.68 16.70
C ASP A 60 -15.76 12.16 16.53
N GLN A 61 -15.98 12.84 17.65
CA GLN A 61 -16.26 14.27 17.68
C GLN A 61 -15.11 15.09 17.07
N GLU A 62 -13.87 14.59 17.18
CA GLU A 62 -12.71 15.25 16.60
C GLU A 62 -12.80 15.32 15.07
N VAL A 63 -13.31 14.29 14.40
CA VAL A 63 -13.57 14.30 12.96
C VAL A 63 -14.57 15.39 12.59
N GLN A 64 -15.64 15.56 13.39
CA GLN A 64 -16.63 16.60 13.15
C GLN A 64 -16.05 18.02 13.34
N LYS A 65 -15.16 18.20 14.33
CA LYS A 65 -14.44 19.46 14.51
C LYS A 65 -13.51 19.77 13.32
N GLN A 66 -12.80 18.76 12.81
CA GLN A 66 -11.96 18.89 11.61
C GLN A 66 -12.80 19.29 10.39
N LEU A 67 -13.95 18.66 10.19
CA LEU A 67 -14.84 18.90 9.05
C LEU A 67 -15.45 20.32 9.02
N ASN A 68 -15.60 21.00 10.16
CA ASN A 68 -16.17 22.34 10.21
C ASN A 68 -15.29 23.41 9.55
N ASN A 69 -13.97 23.23 9.51
CA ASN A 69 -13.00 24.16 8.90
C ASN A 69 -11.87 23.35 8.22
N LEU A 70 -12.23 22.42 7.36
CA LEU A 70 -11.30 21.51 6.71
C LEU A 70 -10.50 22.21 5.61
N ASP A 71 -9.20 22.33 5.79
CA ASP A 71 -8.33 22.89 4.77
C ASP A 71 -7.97 21.83 3.71
N VAL A 72 -7.59 20.63 4.14
CA VAL A 72 -7.11 19.57 3.24
C VAL A 72 -7.79 18.24 3.56
N LEU A 73 -8.38 17.63 2.55
CA LEU A 73 -8.79 16.23 2.57
C LEU A 73 -7.84 15.38 1.71
N ILE A 74 -7.32 14.31 2.29
CA ILE A 74 -6.65 13.23 1.55
C ILE A 74 -7.52 12.00 1.68
N ALA A 75 -8.05 11.47 0.57
CA ALA A 75 -8.92 10.31 0.57
C ALA A 75 -8.35 9.18 -0.29
N GLY A 76 -7.97 8.10 0.37
CA GLY A 76 -7.55 6.84 -0.24
C GLY A 76 -8.74 5.89 -0.48
N SER A 77 -8.57 4.63 -0.12
CA SER A 77 -9.66 3.63 -0.15
C SER A 77 -10.63 3.88 1.01
N PHE A 78 -11.59 4.75 0.77
CA PHE A 78 -12.59 5.21 1.75
C PHE A 78 -13.99 5.22 1.11
N PRO A 79 -15.09 5.05 1.87
CA PRO A 79 -16.43 5.01 1.30
C PRO A 79 -16.73 6.26 0.47
N GLU A 80 -17.21 6.08 -0.77
CA GLU A 80 -17.41 7.17 -1.73
C GLU A 80 -18.44 8.22 -1.27
N ARG A 81 -19.46 7.80 -0.52
CA ARG A 81 -20.46 8.73 0.03
C ARG A 81 -19.79 9.76 0.93
N GLN A 82 -19.02 9.28 1.92
CA GLN A 82 -18.29 10.13 2.87
C GLN A 82 -17.18 10.92 2.17
N THR A 83 -16.46 10.31 1.24
CA THR A 83 -15.44 10.99 0.44
C THR A 83 -16.03 12.19 -0.32
N LYS A 84 -17.22 12.04 -0.88
CA LYS A 84 -17.93 13.15 -1.57
C LYS A 84 -18.40 14.23 -0.59
N GLU A 85 -18.93 13.82 0.55
CA GLU A 85 -19.40 14.72 1.60
C GLU A 85 -18.24 15.56 2.16
N TYR A 86 -17.17 14.91 2.61
CA TYR A 86 -16.00 15.58 3.20
C TYR A 86 -15.26 16.44 2.20
N GLY A 87 -15.14 15.97 0.95
CA GLY A 87 -14.51 16.73 -0.09
C GLY A 87 -15.27 18.00 -0.50
N LYS A 88 -16.59 18.11 -0.22
CA LYS A 88 -17.32 19.38 -0.40
C LYS A 88 -16.94 20.42 0.65
N LYS A 89 -16.49 19.96 1.83
CA LYS A 89 -16.11 20.82 2.96
C LYS A 89 -14.63 21.26 2.88
N ALA A 90 -13.78 20.48 2.17
CA ALA A 90 -12.36 20.75 2.09
C ALA A 90 -12.05 21.87 1.08
N LYS A 91 -11.12 22.78 1.44
CA LYS A 91 -10.56 23.78 0.51
C LYS A 91 -9.70 23.14 -0.57
N LEU A 92 -8.89 22.14 -0.19
CA LEU A 92 -8.09 21.30 -1.09
C LEU A 92 -8.49 19.84 -0.92
N PHE A 93 -8.70 19.14 -2.03
CA PHE A 93 -9.10 17.76 -2.02
C PHE A 93 -8.15 16.91 -2.87
N PHE A 94 -7.52 15.94 -2.22
CA PHE A 94 -6.64 14.95 -2.84
C PHE A 94 -7.28 13.57 -2.78
N ARG A 95 -7.30 12.89 -3.92
CA ARG A 95 -7.47 11.45 -4.00
C ARG A 95 -6.09 10.79 -3.88
N TYR A 96 -6.04 9.65 -3.24
CA TYR A 96 -4.85 8.81 -3.14
C TYR A 96 -5.16 7.43 -3.70
N SER A 97 -4.39 6.98 -4.65
CA SER A 97 -4.64 5.69 -5.30
C SER A 97 -3.37 5.04 -5.81
N GLU A 98 -3.35 3.72 -5.73
CA GLU A 98 -2.49 2.87 -6.55
C GLU A 98 -3.04 2.75 -7.97
N ARG A 99 -2.39 1.92 -8.77
CA ARG A 99 -2.82 1.57 -10.12
C ARG A 99 -4.21 0.95 -10.14
N ILE A 100 -5.11 1.47 -10.97
CA ILE A 100 -6.51 0.98 -11.09
C ILE A 100 -6.68 -0.06 -12.19
N LEU A 101 -5.73 -0.17 -13.11
CA LEU A 101 -5.76 -1.13 -14.23
C LEU A 101 -4.75 -2.26 -14.04
N LYS A 102 -4.63 -2.82 -12.82
CA LYS A 102 -3.68 -3.91 -12.49
C LYS A 102 -3.86 -5.14 -13.40
N THR A 103 -5.10 -5.48 -13.74
CA THR A 103 -5.46 -6.62 -14.59
C THR A 103 -5.67 -6.24 -16.06
N GLY A 104 -5.12 -5.11 -16.50
CA GLY A 104 -5.30 -4.60 -17.85
C GLY A 104 -6.63 -3.86 -18.05
N ASN A 105 -6.86 -3.39 -19.26
CA ASN A 105 -8.07 -2.69 -19.68
C ASN A 105 -8.71 -3.40 -20.86
N SER A 106 -9.69 -4.24 -20.60
CA SER A 106 -10.51 -4.88 -21.66
C SER A 106 -11.49 -3.87 -22.25
N LEU A 107 -11.63 -3.88 -23.58
CA LEU A 107 -12.62 -3.04 -24.30
C LEU A 107 -14.04 -3.27 -23.77
N LEU A 108 -14.39 -4.50 -23.43
CA LEU A 108 -15.71 -4.86 -22.89
C LEU A 108 -15.95 -4.24 -21.49
N LYS A 109 -14.91 -4.07 -20.69
CA LYS A 109 -15.01 -3.49 -19.33
C LYS A 109 -14.87 -1.97 -19.33
N TYR A 110 -14.43 -1.38 -20.44
CA TYR A 110 -14.15 0.05 -20.52
C TYR A 110 -15.37 0.93 -20.21
N PRO A 111 -16.56 0.74 -20.80
CA PRO A 111 -17.71 1.59 -20.54
C PRO A 111 -18.09 1.58 -19.04
N LYS A 112 -18.18 0.40 -18.44
CA LYS A 112 -18.49 0.27 -17.00
C LYS A 112 -17.48 1.01 -16.13
N ARG A 113 -16.17 0.88 -16.43
CA ARG A 113 -15.11 1.57 -15.71
C ARG A 113 -15.16 3.08 -15.93
N PHE A 114 -15.43 3.53 -17.15
CA PHE A 114 -15.58 4.94 -17.48
C PHE A 114 -16.66 5.60 -16.62
N PHE A 115 -17.88 5.07 -16.63
CA PHE A 115 -18.97 5.60 -15.82
C PHE A 115 -18.67 5.54 -14.32
N HIS A 116 -18.10 4.44 -13.84
CA HIS A 116 -17.72 4.30 -12.43
C HIS A 116 -16.71 5.38 -12.00
N TRP A 117 -15.62 5.55 -12.75
CA TRP A 117 -14.58 6.51 -12.38
C TRP A 117 -15.04 7.95 -12.51
N HIS A 118 -15.90 8.29 -13.47
CA HIS A 118 -16.51 9.61 -13.57
C HIS A 118 -17.53 9.87 -12.47
N ALA A 119 -18.29 8.88 -12.06
CA ALA A 119 -19.19 8.99 -10.92
C ALA A 119 -18.44 9.24 -9.60
N CYS A 120 -17.26 8.60 -9.42
CA CYS A 120 -16.41 8.83 -8.25
C CYS A 120 -15.66 10.16 -8.32
N ASN A 121 -15.26 10.59 -9.52
CA ASN A 121 -14.39 11.75 -9.75
C ASN A 121 -14.98 12.68 -10.83
N PRO A 122 -16.12 13.32 -10.57
CA PRO A 122 -16.75 14.17 -11.57
C PRO A 122 -15.83 15.33 -11.99
N PRO A 123 -15.76 15.69 -13.29
CA PRO A 123 -14.81 16.66 -13.84
C PRO A 123 -14.91 18.06 -13.21
N TRP A 124 -16.11 18.45 -12.80
CA TRP A 124 -16.36 19.76 -12.15
C TRP A 124 -15.81 19.87 -10.73
N ARG A 125 -15.40 18.75 -10.13
CA ARG A 125 -14.81 18.73 -8.80
C ARG A 125 -13.31 18.92 -8.91
N LYS A 126 -12.78 19.98 -8.30
CA LYS A 126 -11.34 20.24 -8.23
C LYS A 126 -10.68 19.28 -7.25
N ALA A 127 -10.48 18.03 -7.67
CA ALA A 127 -9.68 17.05 -6.94
C ALA A 127 -8.33 16.86 -7.63
N TYR A 128 -7.30 16.61 -6.83
CA TYR A 128 -5.96 16.23 -7.26
C TYR A 128 -5.75 14.75 -7.00
N MET A 129 -4.81 14.13 -7.73
CA MET A 129 -4.46 12.72 -7.54
C MET A 129 -3.05 12.59 -6.97
N LEU A 130 -2.94 11.93 -5.83
CA LEU A 130 -1.70 11.46 -5.25
C LEU A 130 -1.46 10.04 -5.75
N CYS A 131 -0.48 9.89 -6.63
CA CYS A 131 -0.22 8.66 -7.39
C CYS A 131 0.77 7.77 -6.65
N ALA A 132 0.31 6.71 -5.97
CA ALA A 132 1.15 5.74 -5.27
C ALA A 132 1.77 4.67 -6.20
N SER A 133 1.66 4.86 -7.50
CA SER A 133 2.31 4.03 -8.53
C SER A 133 2.66 4.90 -9.72
N ALA A 134 3.76 4.59 -10.41
CA ALA A 134 4.18 5.26 -11.62
C ALA A 134 3.13 5.22 -12.75
N TYR A 135 2.24 4.22 -12.72
CA TYR A 135 1.20 4.04 -13.74
C TYR A 135 -0.14 4.71 -13.39
N THR A 136 -0.35 5.16 -12.16
CA THR A 136 -1.65 5.68 -11.70
C THR A 136 -2.13 6.86 -12.55
N ALA A 137 -1.27 7.83 -12.81
CA ALA A 137 -1.60 8.98 -13.64
C ALA A 137 -2.04 8.57 -15.05
N GLY A 138 -1.28 7.66 -15.70
CA GLY A 138 -1.60 7.13 -17.02
C GLY A 138 -2.89 6.32 -17.05
N ASP A 139 -3.17 5.53 -16.00
CA ASP A 139 -4.40 4.76 -15.90
C ASP A 139 -5.63 5.67 -15.83
N TYR A 140 -5.62 6.74 -15.01
CA TYR A 140 -6.72 7.70 -14.94
C TYR A 140 -6.83 8.58 -16.19
N ALA A 141 -5.71 8.90 -16.85
CA ALA A 141 -5.71 9.67 -18.09
C ALA A 141 -6.45 8.95 -19.23
N LYS A 142 -6.48 7.60 -19.26
CA LYS A 142 -7.26 6.81 -20.21
C LYS A 142 -8.77 7.07 -20.09
N PHE A 143 -9.21 7.52 -18.93
CA PHE A 143 -10.60 7.93 -18.68
C PHE A 143 -10.79 9.46 -18.74
N GLY A 144 -9.77 10.23 -19.14
CA GLY A 144 -9.85 11.69 -19.20
C GLY A 144 -9.81 12.40 -17.84
N LEU A 145 -9.44 11.69 -16.77
CA LEU A 145 -9.48 12.20 -15.40
C LEU A 145 -8.10 12.71 -14.94
N PHE A 146 -8.11 13.69 -14.04
CA PHE A 146 -6.93 14.27 -13.35
C PHE A 146 -5.82 14.80 -14.26
N ARG A 147 -6.09 15.15 -15.52
CA ARG A 147 -5.08 15.71 -16.42
C ARG A 147 -4.46 16.97 -15.81
N GLY A 148 -3.11 17.02 -15.72
CA GLY A 148 -2.36 18.12 -15.11
C GLY A 148 -2.54 18.28 -13.59
N ARG A 149 -3.18 17.30 -12.91
CA ARG A 149 -3.47 17.35 -11.48
C ARG A 149 -3.01 16.09 -10.74
N CYS A 150 -1.96 15.44 -11.21
CA CYS A 150 -1.35 14.26 -10.64
C CYS A 150 -0.01 14.61 -9.99
N TYR A 151 0.21 14.12 -8.78
CA TYR A 151 1.45 14.29 -8.04
C TYR A 151 2.02 12.94 -7.65
N LYS A 152 3.34 12.83 -7.62
CA LYS A 152 4.02 11.65 -7.09
C LYS A 152 3.64 11.44 -5.63
N TRP A 153 3.40 10.20 -5.29
CA TRP A 153 3.10 9.77 -3.93
C TRP A 153 3.64 8.37 -3.74
N GLY A 154 3.62 7.87 -2.50
CA GLY A 154 4.05 6.50 -2.22
C GLY A 154 3.62 6.05 -0.84
N TYR A 155 4.26 5.02 -0.37
CA TYR A 155 4.26 4.60 1.01
C TYR A 155 5.44 5.26 1.71
N PHE A 156 5.28 5.54 3.00
CA PHE A 156 6.27 6.22 3.83
C PHE A 156 6.62 5.34 5.03
N PRO A 157 7.24 4.17 4.80
CA PRO A 157 7.68 3.32 5.89
C PRO A 157 8.80 4.01 6.67
N GLU A 158 8.95 3.64 7.92
CA GLU A 158 10.10 4.05 8.72
C GLU A 158 11.40 3.61 8.02
N THR A 159 12.37 4.51 8.00
CA THR A 159 13.68 4.24 7.42
C THR A 159 14.71 4.15 8.53
N ILE A 160 15.27 2.96 8.71
CA ILE A 160 16.38 2.73 9.63
C ILE A 160 17.67 3.14 8.93
N ARG A 161 18.40 4.09 9.53
CA ARG A 161 19.72 4.48 9.06
C ARG A 161 20.77 3.77 9.90
N TYR A 162 21.63 3.02 9.25
CA TYR A 162 22.76 2.36 9.91
C TYR A 162 23.99 3.27 9.85
N PRO A 163 24.79 3.34 10.94
CA PRO A 163 26.03 4.12 10.97
C PRO A 163 27.05 3.65 9.94
N SER A 164 27.15 2.34 9.72
CA SER A 164 27.99 1.70 8.71
C SER A 164 27.21 0.62 8.00
N ILE A 165 27.26 0.65 6.67
CA ILE A 165 26.71 -0.42 5.82
C ILE A 165 27.75 -1.53 5.63
N ASP A 166 29.04 -1.20 5.68
CA ASP A 166 30.13 -2.16 5.49
C ASP A 166 30.08 -3.28 6.54
N ASP A 167 29.82 -2.93 7.81
CA ASP A 167 29.64 -3.90 8.89
C ASP A 167 28.49 -4.89 8.64
N LEU A 168 27.46 -4.46 7.93
CA LEU A 168 26.33 -5.31 7.55
C LEU A 168 26.70 -6.22 6.38
N ILE A 169 27.48 -5.69 5.43
CA ILE A 169 27.97 -6.45 4.27
C ILE A 169 28.89 -7.57 4.73
N ASP A 170 29.82 -7.26 5.67
CA ASP A 170 30.80 -8.23 6.21
C ASP A 170 30.14 -9.37 6.98
N ARG A 171 29.01 -9.09 7.63
CA ARG A 171 28.20 -10.10 8.34
C ARG A 171 27.26 -10.90 7.44
N LYS A 172 27.09 -10.47 6.21
CA LYS A 172 26.16 -11.11 5.28
C LYS A 172 26.63 -12.49 4.86
N ALA A 173 25.78 -13.50 5.03
CA ALA A 173 26.02 -14.83 4.48
C ALA A 173 26.13 -14.77 2.96
N LYS A 174 27.21 -15.31 2.40
CA LYS A 174 27.44 -15.34 0.97
C LYS A 174 26.40 -16.23 0.27
N ALA A 175 26.03 -15.87 -0.94
CA ALA A 175 25.12 -16.63 -1.82
C ALA A 175 23.74 -16.94 -1.17
N THR A 176 23.24 -16.04 -0.30
CA THR A 176 21.87 -16.13 0.23
C THR A 176 20.94 -15.20 -0.55
N ILE A 177 19.87 -15.78 -1.07
CA ILE A 177 18.80 -15.08 -1.78
C ILE A 177 17.60 -14.98 -0.82
N LEU A 178 17.06 -13.79 -0.62
CA LEU A 178 15.87 -13.56 0.20
C LEU A 178 14.67 -13.29 -0.69
N TRP A 179 13.60 -14.06 -0.51
CA TRP A 179 12.27 -13.72 -1.00
C TRP A 179 11.36 -13.43 0.18
N CYS A 180 10.65 -12.31 0.15
CA CYS A 180 9.74 -11.90 1.22
C CYS A 180 8.39 -11.48 0.65
N GLY A 181 7.32 -12.15 1.07
CA GLY A 181 5.98 -11.84 0.59
C GLY A 181 4.93 -12.83 1.07
N ARG A 182 3.65 -12.53 0.80
CA ARG A 182 2.58 -13.50 1.04
C ARG A 182 2.64 -14.59 -0.04
N PHE A 183 2.44 -15.85 0.36
CA PHE A 183 2.38 -17.00 -0.54
C PHE A 183 1.04 -17.07 -1.26
N LEU A 184 0.86 -16.15 -2.22
CA LEU A 184 -0.34 -15.99 -3.04
C LEU A 184 0.02 -16.14 -4.51
N ASP A 185 -0.86 -16.75 -5.30
CA ASP A 185 -0.66 -17.01 -6.72
C ASP A 185 -0.12 -15.80 -7.51
N TRP A 186 -0.74 -14.64 -7.36
CA TRP A 186 -0.34 -13.42 -8.06
C TRP A 186 0.97 -12.77 -7.55
N LYS A 187 1.61 -13.35 -6.54
CA LYS A 187 2.96 -12.98 -6.05
C LYS A 187 4.05 -13.90 -6.59
N HIS A 188 3.63 -14.98 -7.27
CA HIS A 188 4.52 -15.94 -7.92
C HIS A 188 5.63 -16.49 -7.01
N PRO A 189 5.31 -16.99 -5.79
CA PRO A 189 6.33 -17.57 -4.93
C PRO A 189 6.87 -18.90 -5.50
N ASP A 190 6.15 -19.55 -6.41
CA ASP A 190 6.55 -20.74 -7.14
C ASP A 190 7.72 -20.48 -8.10
N ASP A 191 7.85 -19.28 -8.67
CA ASP A 191 9.02 -18.89 -9.49
C ASP A 191 10.33 -19.04 -8.71
N VAL A 192 10.29 -18.91 -7.36
CA VAL A 192 11.47 -19.10 -6.50
C VAL A 192 11.97 -20.52 -6.55
N ILE A 193 11.06 -21.51 -6.54
CA ILE A 193 11.40 -22.92 -6.66
C ILE A 193 12.03 -23.21 -8.02
N GLU A 194 11.52 -22.61 -9.09
CA GLU A 194 12.10 -22.77 -10.43
C GLU A 194 13.48 -22.12 -10.54
N VAL A 195 13.70 -20.97 -9.90
CA VAL A 195 15.03 -20.35 -9.80
C VAL A 195 15.99 -21.27 -9.04
N ALA A 196 15.57 -21.85 -7.92
CA ALA A 196 16.38 -22.78 -7.13
C ALA A 196 16.80 -24.02 -7.93
N LYS A 197 15.87 -24.63 -8.69
CA LYS A 197 16.19 -25.75 -9.59
C LYS A 197 17.27 -25.38 -10.60
N ARG A 198 17.10 -24.25 -11.27
CA ARG A 198 18.08 -23.76 -12.28
C ARG A 198 19.45 -23.49 -11.67
N LEU A 199 19.51 -22.89 -10.47
CA LEU A 199 20.78 -22.65 -9.78
C LEU A 199 21.48 -23.95 -9.40
N ARG A 200 20.73 -24.94 -8.88
CA ARG A 200 21.25 -26.26 -8.57
C ARG A 200 21.79 -26.96 -9.83
N ASP A 201 21.01 -26.98 -10.90
CA ASP A 201 21.37 -27.62 -12.17
C ASP A 201 22.57 -26.95 -12.83
N ALA A 202 22.79 -25.67 -12.55
CA ALA A 202 24.01 -24.92 -12.95
C ALA A 202 25.20 -25.15 -12.01
N GLY A 203 25.08 -26.00 -10.97
CA GLY A 203 26.16 -26.26 -10.02
C GLY A 203 26.46 -25.09 -9.07
N CYS A 204 25.57 -24.13 -8.93
CA CYS A 204 25.75 -23.00 -8.04
C CYS A 204 25.57 -23.42 -6.57
N CYS A 205 26.45 -22.92 -5.71
CA CYS A 205 26.25 -23.03 -4.25
C CYS A 205 25.41 -21.84 -3.78
N PHE A 206 24.24 -22.08 -3.23
CA PHE A 206 23.30 -21.05 -2.78
C PHE A 206 22.42 -21.50 -1.63
N LYS A 207 21.79 -20.53 -0.94
CA LYS A 207 20.68 -20.70 -0.03
C LYS A 207 19.57 -19.73 -0.41
N ILE A 208 18.33 -20.15 -0.36
CA ILE A 208 17.18 -19.28 -0.50
C ILE A 208 16.40 -19.27 0.82
N GLU A 209 16.06 -18.10 1.31
CA GLU A 209 15.18 -17.92 2.46
C GLU A 209 13.86 -17.31 1.98
N MET A 210 12.76 -18.02 2.21
CA MET A 210 11.42 -17.56 1.88
C MET A 210 10.69 -17.17 3.16
N ILE A 211 10.39 -15.85 3.30
CA ILE A 211 9.69 -15.31 4.46
C ILE A 211 8.27 -14.94 4.06
N GLY A 212 7.29 -15.57 4.68
CA GLY A 212 5.88 -15.29 4.47
C GLY A 212 4.96 -16.42 4.87
N THR A 213 3.67 -16.20 4.65
CA THR A 213 2.59 -17.17 4.83
C THR A 213 1.55 -16.98 3.74
N GLY A 214 0.69 -17.97 3.52
CA GLY A 214 -0.42 -17.86 2.56
C GLY A 214 -0.93 -19.20 2.07
N GLU A 215 -1.94 -19.16 1.23
CA GLU A 215 -2.65 -20.33 0.73
C GLU A 215 -1.76 -21.31 -0.06
N MET A 216 -0.67 -20.82 -0.67
CA MET A 216 0.27 -21.66 -1.43
C MET A 216 1.36 -22.34 -0.55
N GLU A 217 1.42 -22.07 0.75
CA GLU A 217 2.53 -22.54 1.60
C GLU A 217 2.75 -24.05 1.53
N GLN A 218 1.68 -24.84 1.66
CA GLN A 218 1.76 -26.30 1.61
C GLN A 218 2.16 -26.82 0.22
N GLN A 219 1.71 -26.15 -0.82
CA GLN A 219 2.08 -26.47 -2.20
C GLN A 219 3.57 -26.21 -2.43
N LEU A 220 4.07 -25.07 -2.00
CA LEU A 220 5.49 -24.68 -2.14
C LEU A 220 6.41 -25.64 -1.39
N LYS A 221 6.05 -26.04 -0.15
CA LYS A 221 6.80 -27.04 0.61
C LYS A 221 6.88 -28.37 -0.11
N ARG A 222 5.77 -28.84 -0.70
CA ARG A 222 5.78 -30.07 -1.51
C ARG A 222 6.67 -29.93 -2.73
N GLN A 223 6.53 -28.86 -3.51
CA GLN A 223 7.35 -28.62 -4.70
C GLN A 223 8.84 -28.54 -4.38
N ALA A 224 9.22 -27.90 -3.27
CA ALA A 224 10.61 -27.84 -2.83
C ALA A 224 11.12 -29.22 -2.38
N SER A 225 10.30 -30.00 -1.67
CA SER A 225 10.63 -31.38 -1.24
C SER A 225 10.81 -32.31 -2.44
N ASP A 226 9.86 -32.31 -3.38
CA ASP A 226 9.90 -33.15 -4.58
C ASP A 226 11.10 -32.82 -5.47
N ALA A 227 11.57 -31.58 -5.42
CA ALA A 227 12.78 -31.13 -6.11
C ALA A 227 14.07 -31.39 -5.32
N GLY A 228 14.00 -31.94 -4.09
CA GLY A 228 15.16 -32.17 -3.22
C GLY A 228 15.84 -30.87 -2.77
N LEU A 229 15.09 -29.78 -2.63
CA LEU A 229 15.61 -28.45 -2.30
C LEU A 229 15.26 -28.02 -0.86
N LEU A 230 14.24 -28.64 -0.26
CA LEU A 230 13.80 -28.32 1.09
C LEU A 230 14.88 -28.69 2.11
N GLU A 231 15.16 -27.78 3.06
CA GLU A 231 16.19 -27.90 4.10
C GLU A 231 17.64 -27.98 3.61
N THR A 232 17.86 -27.98 2.29
CA THR A 232 19.20 -27.94 1.70
C THR A 232 19.52 -26.59 1.09
N ASN A 233 18.63 -26.06 0.26
CA ASN A 233 18.78 -24.81 -0.46
C ASN A 233 17.68 -23.79 -0.19
N ILE A 234 16.52 -24.25 0.36
CA ILE A 234 15.36 -23.40 0.65
C ILE A 234 14.90 -23.65 2.07
#